data_b143de4a9d53a3b9596eb5277e7a5627
#
_entry.id   b143de4a9d53a3b9596eb5277e7a5627
#
_cell.length_a   1.000
_cell.length_b   1.000
_cell.length_c   1.000
_cell.angle_alpha   90.00
_cell.angle_beta   90.00
_cell.angle_gamma   90.00
#
_symmetry.space_group_name_H-M   'P 1'
#
loop_
_entity.id
_entity.type
_entity.pdbx_description
1 polymer ?
#
loop_
_entity_poly.entity_id
_entity_poly.type
_entity_poly.pdbx_seq_one_letter_code
_entity_poly.pdbx_strand_id
1 'polypeptide(L)'
;MEQNQDNNIDKVLLQRFEEEIWNKVPHLENDKQGAKIVNATPLVDITNDFKECAKKVYNLDLSNSELQVYGKLDSTLPTGSIKVRPAANIIHDAIMTGKIKSGQTVIEATSGNFGIALGMLSKLGLQVVTIVSRKLQEGVFHELRNMNIKIMDLEMDICPAPGMEGKKDELVAKATAANIRSQLTQLEFDPSIFDNSITEIEKLLAKQDIINLAKLLAKIYNCFCPEQYDNDLNVNAHRTITGSEIDQQLHEEGNSLENFNILCTFGTGGTSGGLSRYISEKYNKKRVHVIFPPGGQDVAGIRTHNNADGLKYYQPDNYAGEYEVDFEKAKPLLKFFVEKGHDIGESSAL
;
A
#
# COMPACT_ATOMS: atom_id res chain seq x y z
N MET A 1 30.10 -16.75 7.88
CA MET A 1 29.54 -16.11 6.66
C MET A 1 28.95 -14.70 6.93
N GLU A 2 29.10 -14.15 8.12
CA GLU A 2 28.54 -12.81 8.50
C GLU A 2 29.42 -11.61 8.17
N GLN A 3 30.68 -11.79 7.85
CA GLN A 3 31.62 -10.67 7.66
C GLN A 3 31.64 -10.02 6.26
N ASN A 4 30.87 -10.55 5.27
CA ASN A 4 30.87 -10.02 3.90
C ASN A 4 29.63 -9.16 3.55
N GLN A 5 28.65 -9.02 4.45
CA GLN A 5 27.46 -8.19 4.16
C GLN A 5 27.67 -6.70 4.41
N ASP A 6 28.53 -6.34 5.36
CA ASP A 6 28.80 -4.92 5.72
C ASP A 6 29.44 -4.06 4.62
N ASN A 7 30.10 -4.69 3.65
CA ASN A 7 30.83 -3.96 2.59
C ASN A 7 29.95 -3.46 1.44
N ASN A 8 28.66 -3.82 1.38
CA ASN A 8 27.78 -3.47 0.26
C ASN A 8 26.73 -2.40 0.61
N ILE A 9 26.62 -2.03 1.88
CA ILE A 9 25.63 -1.06 2.36
C ILE A 9 26.09 0.35 2.00
N ASP A 10 25.21 1.15 1.38
CA ASP A 10 25.41 2.58 1.20
C ASP A 10 25.07 3.31 2.51
N LYS A 11 26.09 3.51 3.36
CA LYS A 11 25.94 4.10 4.70
C LYS A 11 25.43 5.54 4.66
N VAL A 12 25.76 6.29 3.61
CA VAL A 12 25.29 7.68 3.45
C VAL A 12 23.81 7.69 3.12
N LEU A 13 23.38 6.82 2.21
CA LEU A 13 21.96 6.67 1.88
C LEU A 13 21.17 6.18 3.09
N LEU A 14 21.69 5.20 3.84
CA LEU A 14 21.06 4.66 5.04
C LEU A 14 20.82 5.77 6.07
N GLN A 15 21.87 6.50 6.43
CA GLN A 15 21.76 7.59 7.40
C GLN A 15 20.71 8.63 6.97
N ARG A 16 20.75 9.07 5.72
CA ARG A 16 19.76 10.03 5.21
C ARG A 16 18.34 9.45 5.20
N PHE A 17 18.19 8.16 4.88
CA PHE A 17 16.90 7.48 4.93
C PHE A 17 16.35 7.43 6.36
N GLU A 18 17.20 7.09 7.34
CA GLU A 18 16.81 7.07 8.74
C GLU A 18 16.37 8.45 9.22
N GLU A 19 17.12 9.49 8.95
CA GLU A 19 16.82 10.87 9.36
C GLU A 19 15.56 11.43 8.69
N GLU A 20 15.40 11.22 7.38
CA GLU A 20 14.33 11.86 6.59
C GLU A 20 13.04 11.07 6.57
N ILE A 21 13.08 9.74 6.70
CA ILE A 21 11.92 8.87 6.52
C ILE A 21 11.70 7.94 7.70
N TRP A 22 12.67 7.07 8.04
CA TRP A 22 12.49 5.99 9.00
C TRP A 22 12.08 6.49 10.37
N ASN A 23 12.76 7.51 10.88
CA ASN A 23 12.47 8.14 12.17
C ASN A 23 11.16 8.96 12.20
N LYS A 24 10.35 8.90 11.14
CA LYS A 24 9.01 9.53 11.04
C LYS A 24 7.91 8.53 10.79
N VAL A 25 8.24 7.23 10.73
CA VAL A 25 7.32 6.14 10.44
C VAL A 25 7.36 5.15 11.62
N PRO A 26 6.24 4.53 11.98
CA PRO A 26 6.24 3.51 13.02
C PRO A 26 7.21 2.37 12.69
N HIS A 27 8.09 2.05 13.62
CA HIS A 27 9.02 0.94 13.51
C HIS A 27 9.37 0.37 14.88
N LEU A 28 10.01 -0.81 14.89
CA LEU A 28 10.49 -1.45 16.10
C LEU A 28 11.90 -0.97 16.42
N GLU A 29 12.09 -0.49 17.63
CA GLU A 29 13.40 -0.30 18.23
C GLU A 29 13.61 -1.31 19.36
N ASN A 30 14.82 -1.82 19.46
CA ASN A 30 15.22 -2.67 20.57
C ASN A 30 15.93 -1.83 21.61
N ASP A 31 15.41 -1.79 22.81
CA ASP A 31 16.05 -1.19 23.98
C ASP A 31 16.41 -2.26 25.02
N LYS A 32 16.93 -1.81 26.19
CA LYS A 32 17.27 -2.72 27.29
C LYS A 32 16.08 -3.43 27.92
N GLN A 33 14.85 -2.98 27.63
CA GLN A 33 13.59 -3.50 28.19
C GLN A 33 12.84 -4.39 27.19
N GLY A 34 13.30 -4.44 25.91
CA GLY A 34 12.71 -5.23 24.85
C GLY A 34 12.40 -4.43 23.58
N ALA A 35 11.62 -5.02 22.68
CA ALA A 35 11.20 -4.35 21.46
C ALA A 35 10.06 -3.36 21.77
N LYS A 36 10.21 -2.11 21.33
CA LYS A 36 9.24 -1.03 21.48
C LYS A 36 8.87 -0.44 20.14
N ILE A 37 7.59 -0.14 19.94
CA ILE A 37 7.14 0.67 18.80
C ILE A 37 7.43 2.14 19.06
N VAL A 38 8.12 2.78 18.12
CA VAL A 38 8.35 4.23 18.12
C VAL A 38 7.57 4.87 16.97
N ASN A 39 7.28 6.16 17.10
CA ASN A 39 6.52 6.95 16.12
C ASN A 39 5.13 6.36 15.80
N ALA A 40 4.49 5.76 16.79
CA ALA A 40 3.15 5.20 16.65
C ALA A 40 2.16 6.25 16.12
N THR A 41 1.30 5.86 15.16
CA THR A 41 0.18 6.72 14.75
C THR A 41 -0.94 6.64 15.79
N PRO A 42 -1.81 7.67 15.91
CA PRO A 42 -2.87 7.65 16.89
C PRO A 42 -3.87 6.50 16.65
N LEU A 43 -4.32 5.88 17.73
CA LEU A 43 -5.53 5.05 17.79
C LEU A 43 -6.59 5.87 18.54
N VAL A 44 -7.67 6.27 17.88
CA VAL A 44 -8.65 7.22 18.41
C VAL A 44 -9.99 6.54 18.60
N ASP A 45 -10.57 6.72 19.78
CA ASP A 45 -11.95 6.32 20.03
C ASP A 45 -12.92 7.25 19.26
N ILE A 46 -13.59 6.69 18.26
CA ILE A 46 -14.59 7.36 17.43
C ILE A 46 -16.01 6.86 17.72
N THR A 47 -16.21 6.16 18.83
CA THR A 47 -17.47 5.49 19.17
C THR A 47 -18.67 6.44 19.13
N ASN A 48 -18.53 7.63 19.70
CA ASN A 48 -19.63 8.59 19.75
C ASN A 48 -20.00 9.13 18.37
N ASP A 49 -19.00 9.49 17.55
CA ASP A 49 -19.24 9.96 16.19
C ASP A 49 -19.80 8.87 15.31
N PHE A 50 -19.34 7.62 15.51
CA PHE A 50 -19.88 6.45 14.79
C PHE A 50 -21.36 6.21 15.15
N LYS A 51 -21.72 6.22 16.43
CA LYS A 51 -23.11 6.07 16.88
C LYS A 51 -24.01 7.21 16.38
N GLU A 52 -23.49 8.43 16.37
CA GLU A 52 -24.20 9.59 15.81
C GLU A 52 -24.40 9.45 14.29
N CYS A 53 -23.39 9.03 13.57
CA CYS A 53 -23.48 8.74 12.13
C CYS A 53 -24.51 7.64 11.85
N ALA A 54 -24.45 6.52 12.58
CA ALA A 54 -25.41 5.42 12.44
C ALA A 54 -26.84 5.91 12.59
N LYS A 55 -27.10 6.77 13.58
CA LYS A 55 -28.45 7.32 13.83
C LYS A 55 -28.87 8.33 12.76
N LYS A 56 -28.03 9.31 12.44
CA LYS A 56 -28.38 10.42 11.54
C LYS A 56 -28.42 10.02 10.07
N VAL A 57 -27.48 9.17 9.65
CA VAL A 57 -27.29 8.82 8.24
C VAL A 57 -28.10 7.55 7.89
N TYR A 58 -28.08 6.56 8.78
CA TYR A 58 -28.65 5.24 8.48
C TYR A 58 -29.93 4.92 9.26
N ASN A 59 -30.40 5.85 10.12
CA ASN A 59 -31.55 5.65 11.00
C ASN A 59 -31.40 4.41 11.93
N LEU A 60 -30.16 4.10 12.33
CA LEU A 60 -29.81 2.98 13.19
C LEU A 60 -29.41 3.52 14.57
N ASP A 61 -30.26 3.29 15.56
CA ASP A 61 -29.98 3.74 16.94
C ASP A 61 -29.12 2.71 17.69
N LEU A 62 -27.85 3.09 17.90
CA LEU A 62 -26.87 2.29 18.64
C LEU A 62 -26.56 2.89 20.03
N SER A 63 -27.36 3.83 20.53
CA SER A 63 -27.10 4.54 21.78
C SER A 63 -26.97 3.60 23.00
N ASN A 64 -27.74 2.52 23.02
CA ASN A 64 -27.71 1.53 24.11
C ASN A 64 -26.78 0.33 23.84
N SER A 65 -25.99 0.36 22.76
CA SER A 65 -25.03 -0.72 22.48
C SER A 65 -23.73 -0.51 23.25
N GLU A 66 -23.09 -1.62 23.65
CA GLU A 66 -21.75 -1.64 24.24
C GLU A 66 -20.65 -1.53 23.17
N LEU A 67 -21.03 -1.19 21.93
CA LEU A 67 -20.10 -1.05 20.82
C LEU A 67 -19.04 0.01 21.13
N GLN A 68 -17.78 -0.36 20.95
CA GLN A 68 -16.62 0.53 20.91
C GLN A 68 -16.02 0.50 19.51
N VAL A 69 -15.67 1.65 18.96
CA VAL A 69 -15.11 1.82 17.63
C VAL A 69 -13.87 2.70 17.69
N TYR A 70 -12.76 2.16 17.20
CA TYR A 70 -11.49 2.87 17.13
C TYR A 70 -11.07 3.08 15.68
N GLY A 71 -10.52 4.24 15.38
CA GLY A 71 -9.88 4.57 14.12
C GLY A 71 -8.36 4.61 14.26
N LYS A 72 -7.63 3.85 13.43
CA LYS A 72 -6.18 3.93 13.33
C LYS A 72 -5.80 5.01 12.31
N LEU A 73 -5.25 6.14 12.79
CA LEU A 73 -5.06 7.34 11.96
C LEU A 73 -3.73 7.35 11.21
N ASP A 74 -3.63 6.52 10.19
CA ASP A 74 -2.46 6.48 9.31
C ASP A 74 -2.41 7.66 8.30
N SER A 75 -3.43 8.52 8.28
CA SER A 75 -3.41 9.83 7.62
C SER A 75 -2.36 10.77 8.22
N THR A 76 -1.94 10.54 9.46
CA THR A 76 -0.86 11.31 10.13
C THR A 76 0.54 10.95 9.64
N LEU A 77 0.71 9.88 8.86
CA LEU A 77 1.99 9.50 8.27
C LEU A 77 2.46 10.49 7.20
N PRO A 78 3.76 10.55 6.88
CA PRO A 78 4.36 11.58 6.02
C PRO A 78 3.69 11.82 4.66
N THR A 79 3.03 10.81 4.10
CA THR A 79 2.28 10.95 2.83
C THR A 79 0.78 10.67 2.98
N GLY A 80 0.28 10.77 4.22
CA GLY A 80 -1.15 10.71 4.50
C GLY A 80 -1.79 9.35 4.30
N SER A 81 -1.03 8.25 4.26
CA SER A 81 -1.63 6.93 4.03
C SER A 81 -0.86 5.77 4.66
N ILE A 82 -1.58 4.68 4.95
CA ILE A 82 -1.03 3.41 5.44
C ILE A 82 0.08 2.83 4.54
N LYS A 83 0.13 3.22 3.26
CA LYS A 83 1.13 2.73 2.29
C LYS A 83 2.56 3.16 2.61
N VAL A 84 2.73 4.17 3.45
CA VAL A 84 4.04 4.57 3.97
C VAL A 84 4.72 3.43 4.73
N ARG A 85 3.96 2.65 5.51
CA ARG A 85 4.50 1.54 6.32
C ARG A 85 5.21 0.48 5.48
N PRO A 86 4.56 -0.16 4.48
CA PRO A 86 5.24 -1.12 3.63
C PRO A 86 6.33 -0.46 2.76
N ALA A 87 6.12 0.75 2.25
CA ALA A 87 7.14 1.44 1.47
C ALA A 87 8.43 1.66 2.27
N ALA A 88 8.33 2.21 3.48
CA ALA A 88 9.48 2.43 4.34
C ALA A 88 10.17 1.11 4.72
N ASN A 89 9.41 0.07 5.06
CA ASN A 89 9.96 -1.23 5.45
C ASN A 89 10.71 -1.92 4.29
N ILE A 90 10.15 -1.89 3.08
CA ILE A 90 10.78 -2.47 1.88
C ILE A 90 12.07 -1.71 1.54
N ILE A 91 12.03 -0.39 1.56
CA ILE A 91 13.20 0.44 1.21
C ILE A 91 14.29 0.33 2.26
N HIS A 92 13.94 0.32 3.56
CA HIS A 92 14.91 0.11 4.62
C HIS A 92 15.67 -1.21 4.43
N ASP A 93 14.96 -2.31 4.24
CA ASP A 93 15.58 -3.62 3.96
C ASP A 93 16.46 -3.56 2.69
N ALA A 94 15.98 -2.92 1.63
CA ALA A 94 16.72 -2.82 0.37
C ALA A 94 18.03 -2.05 0.52
N ILE A 95 18.06 -0.99 1.33
CA ILE A 95 19.29 -0.27 1.65
C ILE A 95 20.21 -1.13 2.54
N MET A 96 19.66 -1.73 3.60
CA MET A 96 20.41 -2.58 4.53
C MET A 96 21.01 -3.82 3.87
N THR A 97 20.37 -4.33 2.83
CA THR A 97 20.86 -5.49 2.06
C THR A 97 21.68 -5.09 0.82
N GLY A 98 21.90 -3.78 0.60
CA GLY A 98 22.67 -3.26 -0.54
C GLY A 98 22.00 -3.46 -1.91
N LYS A 99 20.68 -3.70 -1.92
CA LYS A 99 19.87 -3.82 -3.14
C LYS A 99 19.61 -2.47 -3.79
N ILE A 100 19.64 -1.38 -3.01
CA ILE A 100 19.47 -0.01 -3.49
C ILE A 100 20.66 0.84 -3.03
N LYS A 101 21.13 1.74 -3.90
CA LYS A 101 22.27 2.65 -3.66
C LYS A 101 21.92 4.05 -4.10
N SER A 102 22.69 5.02 -3.62
CA SER A 102 22.57 6.43 -4.01
C SER A 102 22.56 6.58 -5.54
N GLY A 103 21.65 7.41 -6.03
CA GLY A 103 21.51 7.70 -7.46
C GLY A 103 20.78 6.63 -8.28
N GLN A 104 20.38 5.50 -7.68
CA GLN A 104 19.57 4.52 -8.40
C GLN A 104 18.14 5.02 -8.60
N THR A 105 17.52 4.49 -9.67
CA THR A 105 16.08 4.68 -9.94
C THR A 105 15.27 3.56 -9.32
N VAL A 106 14.11 3.92 -8.77
CA VAL A 106 13.08 2.99 -8.29
C VAL A 106 11.96 2.94 -9.31
N ILE A 107 11.59 1.77 -9.80
CA ILE A 107 10.48 1.56 -10.75
C ILE A 107 9.43 0.67 -10.10
N GLU A 108 8.16 1.10 -10.10
CA GLU A 108 7.04 0.31 -9.54
C GLU A 108 5.76 0.49 -10.34
N ALA A 109 5.00 -0.60 -10.51
CA ALA A 109 3.65 -0.55 -11.05
C ALA A 109 2.68 -0.13 -9.95
N THR A 110 2.26 1.12 -9.97
CA THR A 110 1.32 1.66 -8.96
C THR A 110 0.62 2.91 -9.45
N SER A 111 -0.66 3.01 -9.15
CA SER A 111 -1.53 4.13 -9.54
C SER A 111 -2.10 4.89 -8.34
N GLY A 112 -1.50 4.77 -7.17
CA GLY A 112 -2.09 5.35 -5.97
C GLY A 112 -1.10 5.61 -4.85
N ASN A 113 -1.60 5.52 -3.63
CA ASN A 113 -0.89 5.89 -2.41
C ASN A 113 0.47 5.22 -2.20
N PHE A 114 0.72 4.04 -2.78
CA PHE A 114 2.05 3.43 -2.69
C PHE A 114 3.08 4.20 -3.53
N GLY A 115 2.69 4.64 -4.74
CA GLY A 115 3.54 5.54 -5.54
C GLY A 115 3.84 6.85 -4.82
N ILE A 116 2.81 7.47 -4.21
CA ILE A 116 2.97 8.67 -3.38
C ILE A 116 3.94 8.39 -2.21
N ALA A 117 3.79 7.25 -1.54
CA ALA A 117 4.70 6.86 -0.46
C ALA A 117 6.15 6.71 -0.94
N LEU A 118 6.38 6.13 -2.12
CA LEU A 118 7.71 6.07 -2.73
C LEU A 118 8.29 7.46 -3.05
N GLY A 119 7.43 8.46 -3.25
CA GLY A 119 7.86 9.84 -3.51
C GLY A 119 8.72 10.44 -2.40
N MET A 120 8.65 9.92 -1.17
CA MET A 120 9.56 10.31 -0.08
C MET A 120 11.04 10.12 -0.46
N LEU A 121 11.33 9.16 -1.34
CA LEU A 121 12.68 8.83 -1.79
C LEU A 121 13.32 9.94 -2.63
N SER A 122 12.54 10.83 -3.22
CA SER A 122 13.04 11.99 -3.96
C SER A 122 13.90 12.92 -3.07
N LYS A 123 13.57 12.99 -1.78
CA LYS A 123 14.35 13.74 -0.78
C LYS A 123 15.77 13.17 -0.58
N LEU A 124 15.95 11.90 -0.91
CA LEU A 124 17.25 11.21 -0.82
C LEU A 124 18.06 11.30 -2.12
N GLY A 125 17.52 11.95 -3.16
CA GLY A 125 18.14 12.02 -4.48
C GLY A 125 17.93 10.75 -5.31
N LEU A 126 17.01 9.88 -4.93
CA LEU A 126 16.61 8.75 -5.74
C LEU A 126 15.50 9.16 -6.72
N GLN A 127 15.64 8.75 -7.97
CA GLN A 127 14.57 8.93 -8.94
C GLN A 127 13.50 7.86 -8.73
N VAL A 128 12.24 8.26 -8.79
CA VAL A 128 11.10 7.33 -8.73
C VAL A 128 10.32 7.40 -10.04
N VAL A 129 10.07 6.25 -10.63
CA VAL A 129 9.22 6.08 -11.83
C VAL A 129 8.04 5.19 -11.46
N THR A 130 6.84 5.71 -11.62
CA THR A 130 5.62 4.90 -11.47
C THR A 130 5.07 4.53 -12.83
N ILE A 131 4.77 3.24 -13.01
CA ILE A 131 4.07 2.74 -14.19
C ILE A 131 2.59 2.71 -13.86
N VAL A 132 1.83 3.52 -14.56
CA VAL A 132 0.40 3.72 -14.32
C VAL A 132 -0.38 3.04 -15.44
N SER A 133 -1.19 2.07 -15.06
CA SER A 133 -2.07 1.32 -15.97
C SER A 133 -3.55 1.65 -15.77
N ARG A 134 -3.86 2.63 -14.95
CA ARG A 134 -5.21 3.02 -14.58
C ARG A 134 -5.33 4.53 -14.66
N LYS A 135 -6.51 5.01 -15.05
CA LYS A 135 -6.80 6.43 -15.02
C LYS A 135 -6.65 6.96 -13.58
N LEU A 136 -5.72 7.87 -13.40
CA LEU A 136 -5.48 8.50 -12.11
C LEU A 136 -6.57 9.52 -11.81
N GLN A 137 -6.98 9.60 -10.55
CA GLN A 137 -7.70 10.75 -10.05
C GLN A 137 -6.78 11.98 -10.11
N GLU A 138 -7.34 13.14 -10.44
CA GLU A 138 -6.58 14.39 -10.64
C GLU A 138 -5.70 14.73 -9.41
N GLY A 139 -6.23 14.54 -8.20
CA GLY A 139 -5.49 14.76 -6.96
C GLY A 139 -4.25 13.87 -6.83
N VAL A 140 -4.37 12.58 -7.15
CA VAL A 140 -3.24 11.63 -7.12
C VAL A 140 -2.16 12.03 -8.13
N PHE A 141 -2.57 12.42 -9.33
CA PHE A 141 -1.66 12.86 -10.38
C PHE A 141 -0.89 14.12 -9.97
N HIS A 142 -1.58 15.06 -9.33
CA HIS A 142 -0.98 16.28 -8.81
C HIS A 142 0.05 15.99 -7.71
N GLU A 143 -0.29 15.11 -6.75
CA GLU A 143 0.62 14.70 -5.68
C GLU A 143 1.87 14.00 -6.21
N LEU A 144 1.73 13.06 -7.15
CA LEU A 144 2.88 12.39 -7.76
C LEU A 144 3.85 13.40 -8.41
N ARG A 145 3.31 14.40 -9.11
CA ARG A 145 4.12 15.47 -9.72
C ARG A 145 4.79 16.36 -8.68
N ASN A 146 4.07 16.76 -7.64
CA ASN A 146 4.60 17.59 -6.55
C ASN A 146 5.78 16.93 -5.85
N MET A 147 5.76 15.60 -5.77
CA MET A 147 6.85 14.80 -5.20
C MET A 147 7.97 14.49 -6.20
N ASN A 148 7.95 15.11 -7.39
CA ASN A 148 8.93 14.88 -8.46
C ASN A 148 9.03 13.42 -8.93
N ILE A 149 7.90 12.69 -8.86
CA ILE A 149 7.81 11.33 -9.37
C ILE A 149 7.60 11.38 -10.89
N LYS A 150 8.35 10.59 -11.60
CA LYS A 150 8.19 10.40 -13.04
C LYS A 150 7.05 9.42 -13.30
N ILE A 151 6.11 9.80 -14.14
CA ILE A 151 4.94 8.99 -14.44
C ILE A 151 5.09 8.43 -15.85
N MET A 152 5.08 7.12 -15.97
CA MET A 152 4.93 6.42 -17.23
C MET A 152 3.48 5.95 -17.33
N ASP A 153 2.68 6.65 -18.13
CA ASP A 153 1.27 6.35 -18.33
C ASP A 153 1.09 5.41 -19.52
N LEU A 154 0.53 4.25 -19.25
CA LEU A 154 0.24 3.24 -20.27
C LEU A 154 -1.06 3.53 -21.03
N GLU A 155 -1.79 4.60 -20.69
CA GLU A 155 -3.09 4.95 -21.26
C GLU A 155 -4.09 3.77 -21.25
N MET A 156 -4.06 3.01 -20.16
CA MET A 156 -4.94 1.86 -19.93
C MET A 156 -5.88 2.19 -18.76
N ASP A 157 -6.94 1.39 -18.61
CA ASP A 157 -7.79 1.45 -17.42
C ASP A 157 -7.90 0.07 -16.76
N ILE A 158 -6.77 -0.45 -16.31
CA ILE A 158 -6.66 -1.78 -15.73
C ILE A 158 -6.12 -1.68 -14.30
N CYS A 159 -6.76 -2.37 -13.36
CA CYS A 159 -6.19 -2.56 -12.04
C CYS A 159 -5.05 -3.59 -12.11
N PRO A 160 -3.80 -3.24 -11.77
CA PRO A 160 -2.68 -4.18 -11.82
C PRO A 160 -2.96 -5.37 -10.90
N ALA A 161 -2.86 -6.60 -11.41
CA ALA A 161 -2.93 -7.81 -10.62
C ALA A 161 -1.98 -8.87 -11.18
N PRO A 162 -1.28 -9.66 -10.32
CA PRO A 162 -0.47 -10.77 -10.79
C PRO A 162 -1.36 -11.80 -11.50
N GLY A 163 -0.92 -12.26 -12.70
CA GLY A 163 -1.59 -13.32 -13.43
C GLY A 163 -2.96 -12.98 -14.02
N MET A 164 -3.41 -11.74 -13.97
CA MET A 164 -4.60 -11.33 -14.71
C MET A 164 -4.29 -11.28 -16.19
N GLU A 165 -4.64 -12.35 -16.89
CA GLU A 165 -4.88 -12.28 -18.33
C GLU A 165 -6.15 -11.42 -18.50
N GLY A 166 -5.97 -10.23 -19.10
CA GLY A 166 -7.05 -9.27 -19.22
C GLY A 166 -8.28 -9.89 -19.85
N LYS A 167 -9.43 -9.73 -19.21
CA LYS A 167 -10.70 -9.86 -19.90
C LYS A 167 -10.62 -8.89 -21.06
N LYS A 168 -10.80 -9.39 -22.27
CA LYS A 168 -10.78 -8.63 -23.54
C LYS A 168 -11.88 -7.57 -23.54
N ASP A 169 -11.66 -6.48 -22.83
CA ASP A 169 -12.39 -5.24 -23.09
C ASP A 169 -11.62 -4.51 -24.20
N GLU A 170 -12.13 -4.53 -25.39
CA GLU A 170 -11.52 -3.97 -26.60
C GLU A 170 -11.21 -2.47 -26.51
N LEU A 171 -11.67 -1.79 -25.47
CA LEU A 171 -11.49 -0.35 -25.24
C LEU A 171 -10.25 0.02 -24.42
N VAL A 172 -9.53 -0.95 -23.83
CA VAL A 172 -8.61 -0.69 -22.72
C VAL A 172 -7.13 -0.79 -23.10
N ALA A 173 -6.74 -1.43 -24.17
CA ALA A 173 -5.33 -1.67 -24.49
C ALA A 173 -4.77 -0.63 -25.46
N LYS A 174 -4.27 0.50 -24.95
CA LYS A 174 -3.52 1.46 -25.76
C LYS A 174 -2.00 1.38 -25.56
N ALA A 175 -1.53 0.66 -24.55
CA ALA A 175 -0.11 0.50 -24.32
C ALA A 175 0.54 -0.28 -25.46
N THR A 176 1.41 0.38 -26.19
CA THR A 176 2.27 -0.26 -27.20
C THR A 176 3.72 -0.20 -26.75
N ALA A 177 4.52 -1.16 -27.15
CA ALA A 177 5.96 -1.13 -26.90
C ALA A 177 6.60 0.18 -27.41
N ALA A 178 6.13 0.71 -28.53
CA ALA A 178 6.61 1.98 -29.10
C ALA A 178 6.31 3.17 -28.17
N ASN A 179 5.11 3.22 -27.54
CA ASN A 179 4.77 4.26 -26.60
C ASN A 179 5.65 4.19 -25.32
N ILE A 180 5.81 2.99 -24.75
CA ILE A 180 6.66 2.79 -23.57
C ILE A 180 8.11 3.17 -23.88
N ARG A 181 8.63 2.75 -25.03
CA ARG A 181 9.97 3.13 -25.50
C ARG A 181 10.14 4.65 -25.57
N SER A 182 9.16 5.33 -26.16
CA SER A 182 9.17 6.80 -26.27
C SER A 182 9.19 7.48 -24.89
N GLN A 183 8.35 7.03 -23.96
CA GLN A 183 8.30 7.57 -22.59
C GLN A 183 9.60 7.30 -21.85
N LEU A 184 10.18 6.09 -21.93
CA LEU A 184 11.46 5.77 -21.31
C LEU A 184 12.58 6.65 -21.86
N THR A 185 12.60 6.91 -23.18
CA THR A 185 13.58 7.82 -23.80
C THR A 185 13.43 9.24 -23.26
N GLN A 186 12.21 9.73 -23.07
CA GLN A 186 11.95 11.04 -22.46
C GLN A 186 12.39 11.09 -21.00
N LEU A 187 12.41 9.96 -20.32
CA LEU A 187 12.91 9.81 -18.95
C LEU A 187 14.42 9.51 -18.89
N GLU A 188 15.12 9.68 -20.01
CA GLU A 188 16.57 9.53 -20.17
C GLU A 188 17.09 8.09 -20.02
N PHE A 189 16.23 7.09 -20.20
CA PHE A 189 16.65 5.70 -20.31
C PHE A 189 17.17 5.38 -21.72
N ASP A 190 18.22 4.54 -21.81
CA ASP A 190 18.78 4.11 -23.08
C ASP A 190 17.80 3.22 -23.86
N PRO A 191 17.29 3.68 -25.03
CA PRO A 191 16.32 2.91 -25.80
C PRO A 191 16.88 1.60 -26.36
N SER A 192 18.21 1.45 -26.52
CA SER A 192 18.81 0.21 -27.03
C SER A 192 18.63 -0.96 -26.08
N ILE A 193 18.61 -0.70 -24.76
CA ILE A 193 18.33 -1.71 -23.73
C ILE A 193 16.90 -2.23 -23.85
N PHE A 194 15.94 -1.32 -24.09
CA PHE A 194 14.56 -1.67 -24.34
C PHE A 194 14.42 -2.54 -25.60
N ASP A 195 15.05 -2.12 -26.69
CA ASP A 195 14.97 -2.81 -27.98
C ASP A 195 15.48 -4.26 -27.89
N ASN A 196 16.48 -4.53 -27.06
CA ASN A 196 17.00 -5.87 -26.81
C ASN A 196 16.00 -6.78 -26.05
N SER A 197 15.00 -6.21 -25.38
CA SER A 197 14.00 -6.93 -24.59
C SER A 197 12.59 -6.83 -25.17
N ILE A 198 12.43 -6.30 -26.38
CA ILE A 198 11.15 -5.96 -27.01
C ILE A 198 10.17 -7.15 -27.02
N THR A 199 10.64 -8.34 -27.36
CA THR A 199 9.80 -9.54 -27.47
C THR A 199 9.17 -9.93 -26.12
N GLU A 200 9.92 -9.79 -25.03
CA GLU A 200 9.40 -10.10 -23.69
C GLU A 200 8.42 -9.02 -23.22
N ILE A 201 8.73 -7.76 -23.51
CA ILE A 201 7.86 -6.62 -23.22
C ILE A 201 6.51 -6.76 -23.94
N GLU A 202 6.53 -7.06 -25.23
CA GLU A 202 5.30 -7.27 -26.02
C GLU A 202 4.45 -8.42 -25.49
N LYS A 203 5.08 -9.52 -25.02
CA LYS A 203 4.35 -10.63 -24.38
C LYS A 203 3.65 -10.20 -23.11
N LEU A 204 4.30 -9.40 -22.27
CA LEU A 204 3.72 -8.89 -21.03
C LEU A 204 2.58 -7.90 -21.31
N LEU A 205 2.75 -7.03 -22.31
CA LEU A 205 1.70 -6.12 -22.75
C LEU A 205 0.48 -6.86 -23.31
N ALA A 206 0.70 -7.88 -24.12
CA ALA A 206 -0.38 -8.72 -24.66
C ALA A 206 -1.19 -9.43 -23.57
N LYS A 207 -0.54 -9.75 -22.44
CA LYS A 207 -1.17 -10.33 -21.25
C LYS A 207 -1.71 -9.28 -20.29
N GLN A 208 -1.46 -8.00 -20.53
CA GLN A 208 -1.74 -6.90 -19.62
C GLN A 208 -1.07 -7.09 -18.23
N ASP A 209 0.07 -7.76 -18.20
CA ASP A 209 0.81 -8.07 -16.97
C ASP A 209 1.76 -6.93 -16.61
N ILE A 210 1.17 -5.87 -16.06
CA ILE A 210 1.88 -4.62 -15.77
C ILE A 210 2.86 -4.77 -14.60
N ILE A 211 2.56 -5.67 -13.67
CA ILE A 211 3.44 -5.94 -12.53
C ILE A 211 4.75 -6.57 -13.02
N ASN A 212 4.68 -7.60 -13.84
CA ASN A 212 5.87 -8.22 -14.38
C ASN A 212 6.56 -7.32 -15.42
N LEU A 213 5.83 -6.44 -16.10
CA LEU A 213 6.43 -5.39 -16.94
C LEU A 213 7.31 -4.45 -16.11
N ALA A 214 6.84 -3.97 -14.95
CA ALA A 214 7.63 -3.13 -14.06
C ALA A 214 8.89 -3.85 -13.57
N LYS A 215 8.77 -5.11 -13.17
CA LYS A 215 9.91 -5.96 -12.76
C LYS A 215 10.92 -6.14 -13.89
N LEU A 216 10.45 -6.40 -15.10
CA LEU A 216 11.32 -6.54 -16.26
C LEU A 216 12.06 -5.23 -16.57
N LEU A 217 11.36 -4.10 -16.62
CA LEU A 217 11.98 -2.80 -16.84
C LEU A 217 13.00 -2.46 -15.75
N ALA A 218 12.66 -2.69 -14.48
CA ALA A 218 13.62 -2.50 -13.39
C ALA A 218 14.88 -3.37 -13.58
N LYS A 219 14.70 -4.63 -13.95
CA LYS A 219 15.80 -5.57 -14.19
C LYS A 219 16.72 -5.13 -15.32
N ILE A 220 16.17 -4.81 -16.50
CA ILE A 220 16.99 -4.46 -17.68
C ILE A 220 17.72 -3.13 -17.53
N TYR A 221 17.14 -2.19 -16.79
CA TYR A 221 17.73 -0.88 -16.50
C TYR A 221 18.51 -0.81 -15.19
N ASN A 222 18.71 -1.93 -14.50
CA ASN A 222 19.39 -1.99 -13.21
C ASN A 222 18.78 -1.03 -12.17
N CYS A 223 17.46 -0.92 -12.17
CA CYS A 223 16.68 -0.17 -11.19
C CYS A 223 16.20 -1.08 -10.07
N PHE A 224 15.77 -0.51 -8.96
CA PHE A 224 15.12 -1.26 -7.87
C PHE A 224 13.60 -1.32 -8.10
N CYS A 225 13.00 -2.49 -7.94
CA CYS A 225 11.54 -2.68 -7.93
C CYS A 225 11.10 -3.11 -6.53
N PRO A 226 10.27 -2.33 -5.82
CA PRO A 226 9.74 -2.69 -4.50
C PRO A 226 8.87 -3.95 -4.49
N GLU A 227 8.17 -4.24 -5.57
CA GLU A 227 7.31 -5.42 -5.75
C GLU A 227 6.21 -5.54 -4.69
N GLN A 228 5.45 -4.47 -4.45
CA GLN A 228 4.47 -4.41 -3.37
C GLN A 228 3.48 -5.58 -3.30
N TYR A 229 3.23 -6.27 -4.42
CA TYR A 229 2.29 -7.39 -4.48
C TYR A 229 2.91 -8.74 -4.08
N ASP A 230 4.23 -8.88 -4.17
CA ASP A 230 4.94 -10.14 -3.96
C ASP A 230 6.00 -10.07 -2.84
N ASN A 231 6.33 -8.88 -2.37
CA ASN A 231 7.35 -8.66 -1.36
C ASN A 231 6.77 -8.87 0.06
N ASP A 232 7.23 -9.94 0.74
CA ASP A 232 6.77 -10.29 2.09
C ASP A 232 6.98 -9.19 3.14
N LEU A 233 7.88 -8.23 2.88
CA LEU A 233 8.06 -7.07 3.74
C LEU A 233 6.84 -6.15 3.80
N ASN A 234 5.97 -6.19 2.78
CA ASN A 234 4.67 -5.53 2.83
C ASN A 234 3.80 -6.11 3.96
N VAL A 235 3.62 -7.42 3.97
CA VAL A 235 2.85 -8.12 5.02
C VAL A 235 3.53 -7.99 6.38
N ASN A 236 4.85 -8.12 6.42
CA ASN A 236 5.62 -8.04 7.66
C ASN A 236 5.53 -6.66 8.32
N ALA A 237 5.48 -5.57 7.56
CA ALA A 237 5.25 -4.22 8.12
C ALA A 237 3.96 -4.16 8.95
N HIS A 238 2.91 -4.83 8.50
CA HIS A 238 1.65 -4.87 9.23
C HIS A 238 1.61 -5.93 10.33
N ARG A 239 2.26 -7.08 10.12
CA ARG A 239 2.35 -8.13 11.12
C ARG A 239 3.19 -7.69 12.32
N THR A 240 4.40 -7.20 12.10
CA THR A 240 5.34 -6.92 13.20
C THR A 240 5.17 -5.53 13.81
N ILE A 241 4.76 -4.54 13.01
CA ILE A 241 4.66 -3.15 13.46
C ILE A 241 3.20 -2.79 13.74
N THR A 242 2.33 -2.78 12.71
CA THR A 242 0.95 -2.29 12.89
C THR A 242 0.14 -3.12 13.89
N GLY A 243 0.27 -4.45 13.84
CA GLY A 243 -0.42 -5.35 14.79
C GLY A 243 0.04 -5.12 16.23
N SER A 244 1.36 -5.04 16.46
CA SER A 244 1.93 -4.78 17.78
C SER A 244 1.57 -3.38 18.30
N GLU A 245 1.54 -2.38 17.41
CA GLU A 245 1.19 -1.00 17.72
C GLU A 245 -0.26 -0.86 18.20
N ILE A 246 -1.22 -1.42 17.46
CA ILE A 246 -2.63 -1.40 17.84
C ILE A 246 -2.84 -2.12 19.16
N ASP A 247 -2.20 -3.27 19.31
CA ASP A 247 -2.34 -4.10 20.51
C ASP A 247 -1.78 -3.40 21.76
N GLN A 248 -0.61 -2.77 21.63
CA GLN A 248 -0.01 -1.98 22.70
C GLN A 248 -0.93 -0.81 23.09
N GLN A 249 -1.44 -0.06 22.12
CA GLN A 249 -2.32 1.08 22.36
C GLN A 249 -3.63 0.68 23.05
N LEU A 250 -4.25 -0.43 22.63
CA LEU A 250 -5.44 -0.95 23.30
C LEU A 250 -5.13 -1.42 24.73
N HIS A 251 -3.94 -2.02 24.94
CA HIS A 251 -3.54 -2.45 26.28
C HIS A 251 -3.31 -1.27 27.23
N GLU A 252 -2.78 -0.16 26.75
CA GLU A 252 -2.61 1.09 27.52
C GLU A 252 -3.97 1.66 27.97
N GLU A 253 -5.05 1.39 27.23
CA GLU A 253 -6.43 1.74 27.58
C GLU A 253 -7.16 0.66 28.40
N GLY A 254 -6.44 -0.39 28.84
CA GLY A 254 -7.03 -1.50 29.60
C GLY A 254 -7.84 -2.50 28.78
N ASN A 255 -7.66 -2.47 27.46
CA ASN A 255 -8.31 -3.35 26.50
C ASN A 255 -7.33 -4.41 25.94
N SER A 256 -7.83 -5.35 25.14
CA SER A 256 -7.01 -6.35 24.44
C SER A 256 -7.50 -6.50 23.02
N LEU A 257 -6.58 -6.50 22.06
CA LEU A 257 -6.90 -6.65 20.63
C LEU A 257 -7.67 -7.95 20.33
N GLU A 258 -7.48 -8.99 21.13
CA GLU A 258 -8.23 -10.24 20.97
C GLU A 258 -9.76 -10.09 21.10
N ASN A 259 -10.24 -9.01 21.72
CA ASN A 259 -11.65 -8.73 21.94
C ASN A 259 -12.26 -7.85 20.83
N PHE A 260 -11.43 -7.30 19.94
CA PHE A 260 -11.86 -6.44 18.83
C PHE A 260 -11.86 -7.19 17.49
N ASN A 261 -12.77 -6.81 16.64
CA ASN A 261 -12.71 -7.14 15.23
C ASN A 261 -12.00 -6.00 14.48
N ILE A 262 -11.16 -6.35 13.53
CA ILE A 262 -10.47 -5.38 12.66
C ILE A 262 -11.16 -5.41 11.31
N LEU A 263 -11.60 -4.25 10.84
CA LEU A 263 -12.13 -4.07 9.50
C LEU A 263 -11.03 -3.52 8.59
N CYS A 264 -10.78 -4.18 7.48
CA CYS A 264 -9.79 -3.77 6.47
C CYS A 264 -10.39 -3.84 5.08
N THR A 265 -10.20 -2.82 4.28
CA THR A 265 -10.42 -2.92 2.82
C THR A 265 -9.25 -3.63 2.15
N PHE A 266 -9.51 -4.32 1.03
CA PHE A 266 -8.52 -5.15 0.36
C PHE A 266 -7.88 -4.46 -0.85
N GLY A 267 -6.58 -4.18 -0.78
CA GLY A 267 -5.77 -3.71 -1.91
C GLY A 267 -4.75 -4.78 -2.34
N THR A 268 -3.54 -4.75 -1.79
CA THR A 268 -2.51 -5.78 -2.01
C THR A 268 -2.67 -7.01 -1.11
N GLY A 269 -3.49 -6.91 -0.07
CA GLY A 269 -3.59 -7.90 1.00
C GLY A 269 -2.53 -7.75 2.11
N GLY A 270 -1.64 -6.76 2.01
CA GLY A 270 -0.58 -6.55 2.99
C GLY A 270 -1.11 -6.30 4.40
N THR A 271 -2.06 -5.38 4.54
CA THR A 271 -2.66 -5.01 5.84
C THR A 271 -3.47 -6.18 6.42
N SER A 272 -4.44 -6.69 5.66
CA SER A 272 -5.31 -7.78 6.12
C SER A 272 -4.52 -9.06 6.42
N GLY A 273 -3.58 -9.43 5.54
CA GLY A 273 -2.71 -10.59 5.72
C GLY A 273 -1.76 -10.44 6.91
N GLY A 274 -1.18 -9.25 7.10
CA GLY A 274 -0.27 -8.98 8.23
C GLY A 274 -0.99 -9.03 9.57
N LEU A 275 -2.11 -8.32 9.69
CA LEU A 275 -2.91 -8.29 10.92
C LEU A 275 -3.53 -9.66 11.25
N SER A 276 -3.99 -10.41 10.24
CA SER A 276 -4.49 -11.77 10.44
C SER A 276 -3.42 -12.70 11.01
N ARG A 277 -2.19 -12.62 10.48
CA ARG A 277 -1.06 -13.41 10.99
C ARG A 277 -0.71 -13.02 12.42
N TYR A 278 -0.61 -11.72 12.73
CA TYR A 278 -0.32 -11.24 14.07
C TYR A 278 -1.32 -11.77 15.11
N ILE A 279 -2.62 -11.63 14.82
CA ILE A 279 -3.69 -12.05 15.73
C ILE A 279 -3.72 -13.58 15.87
N SER A 280 -3.55 -14.31 14.79
CA SER A 280 -3.50 -15.77 14.82
C SER A 280 -2.32 -16.27 15.64
N GLU A 281 -1.13 -15.71 15.46
CA GLU A 281 0.08 -16.10 16.17
C GLU A 281 0.03 -15.79 17.66
N LYS A 282 -0.50 -14.60 18.01
CA LYS A 282 -0.52 -14.15 19.39
C LYS A 282 -1.69 -14.70 20.20
N TYR A 283 -2.88 -14.79 19.59
CA TYR A 283 -4.13 -15.09 20.28
C TYR A 283 -4.82 -16.38 19.82
N ASN A 284 -4.30 -17.02 18.76
CA ASN A 284 -4.95 -18.15 18.11
C ASN A 284 -6.42 -17.87 17.71
N LYS A 285 -6.68 -16.69 17.20
CA LYS A 285 -8.02 -16.19 16.81
C LYS A 285 -8.02 -15.66 15.38
N LYS A 286 -9.20 -15.62 14.77
CA LYS A 286 -9.49 -14.88 13.54
C LYS A 286 -10.34 -13.68 13.90
N ARG A 287 -9.85 -12.47 13.64
CA ARG A 287 -10.52 -11.21 14.00
C ARG A 287 -10.53 -10.18 12.87
N VAL A 288 -9.87 -10.49 11.77
CA VAL A 288 -9.82 -9.58 10.61
C VAL A 288 -10.97 -9.89 9.68
N HIS A 289 -11.74 -8.88 9.40
CA HIS A 289 -12.83 -8.88 8.42
C HIS A 289 -12.40 -8.05 7.23
N VAL A 290 -12.58 -8.58 6.03
CA VAL A 290 -12.15 -7.94 4.79
C VAL A 290 -13.34 -7.38 4.04
N ILE A 291 -13.21 -6.14 3.59
CA ILE A 291 -14.26 -5.40 2.90
C ILE A 291 -13.85 -5.19 1.45
N PHE A 292 -14.77 -5.48 0.54
CA PHE A 292 -14.65 -5.29 -0.90
C PHE A 292 -15.76 -4.39 -1.42
N PRO A 293 -15.53 -3.55 -2.43
CA PRO A 293 -16.61 -2.99 -3.22
C PRO A 293 -17.18 -4.06 -4.15
N PRO A 294 -18.45 -4.00 -4.51
CA PRO A 294 -19.04 -4.89 -5.50
C PRO A 294 -18.42 -4.69 -6.88
N GLY A 295 -18.60 -5.69 -7.75
CA GLY A 295 -18.12 -5.60 -9.13
C GLY A 295 -18.68 -4.39 -9.87
N GLY A 296 -17.82 -3.69 -10.60
CA GLY A 296 -18.17 -2.47 -11.33
C GLY A 296 -18.04 -1.15 -10.54
N GLN A 297 -17.76 -1.21 -9.24
CA GLN A 297 -17.43 -0.03 -8.45
C GLN A 297 -15.91 0.13 -8.31
N ASP A 298 -15.46 1.37 -8.46
CA ASP A 298 -14.06 1.74 -8.34
C ASP A 298 -13.82 2.57 -7.07
N VAL A 299 -13.07 1.99 -6.13
CA VAL A 299 -12.58 2.67 -4.93
C VAL A 299 -11.07 2.71 -5.00
N ALA A 300 -10.49 3.89 -4.89
CA ALA A 300 -9.06 4.11 -5.10
C ALA A 300 -8.19 3.18 -4.24
N GLY A 301 -7.37 2.35 -4.92
CA GLY A 301 -6.44 1.40 -4.27
C GLY A 301 -7.09 0.15 -3.69
N ILE A 302 -8.41 -0.03 -3.82
CA ILE A 302 -9.14 -1.18 -3.32
C ILE A 302 -9.60 -2.05 -4.50
N ARG A 303 -9.61 -3.35 -4.30
CA ARG A 303 -10.04 -4.35 -5.29
C ARG A 303 -11.44 -4.82 -5.02
N THR A 304 -12.12 -5.25 -6.08
CA THR A 304 -13.32 -6.09 -5.95
C THR A 304 -12.91 -7.50 -5.55
N HIS A 305 -13.83 -8.26 -4.99
CA HIS A 305 -13.57 -9.63 -4.56
C HIS A 305 -13.01 -10.51 -5.69
N ASN A 306 -13.60 -10.44 -6.88
CA ASN A 306 -13.14 -11.21 -8.05
C ASN A 306 -11.71 -10.89 -8.49
N ASN A 307 -11.18 -9.73 -8.13
CA ASN A 307 -9.84 -9.28 -8.46
C ASN A 307 -8.82 -9.54 -7.32
N ALA A 308 -9.25 -10.16 -6.25
CA ALA A 308 -8.39 -10.60 -5.15
C ALA A 308 -7.83 -12.01 -5.37
N ASP A 309 -8.56 -12.86 -6.09
CA ASP A 309 -8.14 -14.21 -6.39
C ASP A 309 -6.80 -14.23 -7.13
N GLY A 310 -5.92 -15.13 -6.70
CA GLY A 310 -4.58 -15.28 -7.27
C GLY A 310 -3.53 -14.30 -6.69
N LEU A 311 -3.92 -13.35 -5.85
CA LEU A 311 -2.97 -12.51 -5.14
C LEU A 311 -2.29 -13.31 -4.01
N LYS A 312 -0.96 -13.18 -3.90
CA LYS A 312 -0.14 -13.92 -2.91
C LYS A 312 -0.65 -13.79 -1.47
N TYR A 313 -1.19 -12.63 -1.12
CA TYR A 313 -1.59 -12.33 0.26
C TYR A 313 -3.10 -12.40 0.48
N TYR A 314 -3.87 -12.82 -0.52
CA TYR A 314 -5.28 -13.14 -0.35
C TYR A 314 -5.41 -14.56 0.21
N GLN A 315 -5.77 -14.66 1.47
CA GLN A 315 -5.89 -15.91 2.20
C GLN A 315 -7.20 -15.91 3.00
N PRO A 316 -8.35 -16.18 2.35
CA PRO A 316 -9.67 -16.07 2.97
C PRO A 316 -9.83 -16.93 4.22
N ASP A 317 -9.16 -18.09 4.27
CA ASP A 317 -9.18 -18.98 5.44
C ASP A 317 -8.59 -18.32 6.71
N ASN A 318 -7.82 -17.25 6.58
CA ASN A 318 -7.25 -16.54 7.72
C ASN A 318 -8.16 -15.39 8.22
N TYR A 319 -9.22 -15.07 7.49
CA TYR A 319 -10.15 -13.99 7.85
C TYR A 319 -11.28 -14.51 8.73
N ALA A 320 -11.85 -13.63 9.55
CA ALA A 320 -13.06 -13.88 10.31
C ALA A 320 -14.32 -13.77 9.44
N GLY A 321 -14.25 -13.01 8.35
CA GLY A 321 -15.30 -12.85 7.38
C GLY A 321 -14.90 -11.92 6.25
N GLU A 322 -15.66 -11.99 5.15
CA GLU A 322 -15.52 -11.17 3.97
C GLU A 322 -16.88 -10.56 3.61
N TYR A 323 -16.89 -9.30 3.22
CA TYR A 323 -18.12 -8.56 2.96
C TYR A 323 -17.97 -7.70 1.72
N GLU A 324 -19.04 -7.66 0.92
CA GLU A 324 -19.18 -6.65 -0.12
C GLU A 324 -20.02 -5.48 0.38
N VAL A 325 -19.48 -4.27 0.26
CA VAL A 325 -20.12 -3.03 0.68
C VAL A 325 -20.24 -2.10 -0.51
N ASP A 326 -21.45 -1.68 -0.81
CA ASP A 326 -21.74 -0.70 -1.85
C ASP A 326 -21.20 0.68 -1.44
N PHE A 327 -20.20 1.17 -2.17
CA PHE A 327 -19.55 2.44 -1.86
C PHE A 327 -20.50 3.64 -1.94
N GLU A 328 -21.53 3.58 -2.80
CA GLU A 328 -22.56 4.64 -2.84
C GLU A 328 -23.29 4.75 -1.49
N LYS A 329 -23.47 3.63 -0.78
CA LYS A 329 -24.04 3.63 0.57
C LYS A 329 -23.04 4.09 1.65
N ALA A 330 -21.74 3.98 1.39
CA ALA A 330 -20.69 4.43 2.32
C ALA A 330 -20.36 5.95 2.16
N LYS A 331 -20.63 6.55 1.00
CA LYS A 331 -20.39 7.99 0.77
C LYS A 331 -21.01 8.93 1.81
N PRO A 332 -22.24 8.73 2.29
CA PRO A 332 -22.81 9.57 3.34
C PRO A 332 -22.04 9.47 4.68
N LEU A 333 -21.47 8.30 4.99
CA LEU A 333 -20.59 8.13 6.15
C LEU A 333 -19.31 8.93 5.95
N LEU A 334 -18.65 8.81 4.80
CA LEU A 334 -17.46 9.61 4.45
C LEU A 334 -17.73 11.09 4.67
N LYS A 335 -18.82 11.60 4.08
CA LYS A 335 -19.21 13.01 4.22
C LYS A 335 -19.41 13.42 5.68
N PHE A 336 -20.12 12.60 6.46
CA PHE A 336 -20.36 12.86 7.89
C PHE A 336 -19.06 12.99 8.67
N PHE A 337 -18.11 12.05 8.49
CA PHE A 337 -16.85 12.07 9.23
C PHE A 337 -15.93 13.22 8.80
N VAL A 338 -15.90 13.56 7.51
CA VAL A 338 -15.16 14.74 7.03
C VAL A 338 -15.75 16.04 7.59
N GLU A 339 -17.08 16.17 7.65
CA GLU A 339 -17.75 17.33 8.28
C GLU A 339 -17.49 17.43 9.79
N LYS A 340 -17.23 16.31 10.44
CA LYS A 340 -16.80 16.25 11.86
C LYS A 340 -15.32 16.58 12.05
N GLY A 341 -14.56 16.76 10.98
CA GLY A 341 -13.13 17.09 11.03
C GLY A 341 -12.20 15.87 11.05
N HIS A 342 -12.74 14.65 10.80
CA HIS A 342 -11.88 13.47 10.63
C HIS A 342 -11.25 13.45 9.25
N ASP A 343 -9.95 13.15 9.20
CA ASP A 343 -9.20 12.96 7.96
C ASP A 343 -9.29 11.47 7.54
N ILE A 344 -10.32 11.15 6.77
CA ILE A 344 -10.57 9.81 6.24
C ILE A 344 -10.72 9.83 4.73
N GLY A 345 -10.27 8.76 4.06
CA GLY A 345 -10.45 8.56 2.63
C GLY A 345 -11.58 7.57 2.30
N GLU A 346 -11.88 7.45 1.01
CA GLU A 346 -12.91 6.54 0.48
C GLU A 346 -12.73 5.09 0.96
N SER A 347 -11.50 4.60 0.96
CA SER A 347 -11.18 3.23 1.39
C SER A 347 -11.42 2.98 2.89
N SER A 348 -11.39 4.04 3.72
CA SER A 348 -11.68 3.93 5.16
C SER A 348 -13.17 4.06 5.44
N ALA A 349 -13.92 4.67 4.54
CA ALA A 349 -15.37 4.83 4.66
C ALA A 349 -16.12 3.60 4.15
N LEU A 350 -15.54 2.84 3.21
CA LEU A 350 -16.08 1.59 2.70
C LEU A 350 -16.18 0.54 3.80
#